data_8125838693f123a7dd398b7b8ff9a2d0
#
_entry.id   8125838693f123a7dd398b7b8ff9a2d0
#
_cell.length_a   1.000
_cell.length_b   1.000
_cell.length_c   1.000
_cell.angle_alpha   90.00
_cell.angle_beta   90.00
_cell.angle_gamma   90.00
#
_symmetry.space_group_name_H-M   'P 1'
#
loop_
_entity.id
_entity.type
_entity.pdbx_description
1 polymer ?
#
loop_
_entity_poly.entity_id
_entity_poly.type
_entity_poly.pdbx_seq_one_letter_code
_entity_poly.pdbx_strand_id
1 'polypeptide(L)'
;MCTAATYKTKCFYFGRNLDYERGFGEQVVITPRLFPLPMRHLPDLTQHYAMIGMASVQDGYPLYYDAANEKGLCMAGLNFVRSAVYDPCAPGKANVAQFELI
;
A
#
# COMPACT_ATOMS: atom_id res chain seq x y z
N MET A 1 -1.54 1.65 17.81
CA MET A 1 -0.91 0.45 17.18
C MET A 1 -1.85 -0.10 16.12
N CYS A 2 -1.36 -0.23 14.88
CA CYS A 2 -2.17 -0.75 13.78
C CYS A 2 -2.45 -2.25 13.93
N THR A 3 -3.59 -2.71 13.45
CA THR A 3 -4.00 -4.12 13.44
C THR A 3 -4.59 -4.46 12.08
N ALA A 4 -4.31 -5.63 11.56
CA ALA A 4 -4.97 -6.16 10.37
C ALA A 4 -5.46 -7.59 10.66
N ALA A 5 -6.58 -7.95 10.08
CA ALA A 5 -7.19 -9.25 10.26
C ALA A 5 -7.89 -9.71 8.98
N THR A 6 -7.93 -11.01 8.81
CA THR A 6 -8.72 -11.66 7.77
C THR A 6 -9.76 -12.60 8.42
N TYR A 7 -10.90 -12.69 7.78
CA TYR A 7 -11.94 -13.62 8.19
C TYR A 7 -12.58 -14.27 6.97
N LYS A 8 -12.62 -15.60 6.96
CA LYS A 8 -13.15 -16.38 5.84
C LYS A 8 -14.40 -17.14 6.26
N THR A 9 -15.47 -16.96 5.50
CA THR A 9 -16.70 -17.76 5.55
C THR A 9 -17.01 -18.25 4.14
N LYS A 10 -18.24 -18.03 3.65
CA LYS A 10 -18.56 -18.12 2.21
C LYS A 10 -17.88 -17.02 1.42
N CYS A 11 -17.63 -15.85 2.06
CA CYS A 11 -16.88 -14.72 1.53
C CYS A 11 -15.58 -14.56 2.31
N PHE A 12 -14.62 -13.88 1.70
CA PHE A 12 -13.38 -13.45 2.34
C PHE A 12 -13.51 -12.00 2.75
N TYR A 13 -13.14 -11.71 3.99
CA TYR A 13 -13.11 -10.36 4.54
C TYR A 13 -11.70 -10.01 4.95
N PHE A 14 -11.29 -8.83 4.60
CA PHE A 14 -10.04 -8.21 5.04
C PHE A 14 -10.37 -6.88 5.71
N GLY A 15 -9.78 -6.62 6.84
CA GLY A 15 -9.97 -5.38 7.58
C GLY A 15 -8.71 -4.97 8.31
N ARG A 16 -8.56 -3.66 8.47
CA ARG A 16 -7.47 -3.11 9.25
C ARG A 16 -7.93 -1.85 9.99
N ASN A 17 -7.28 -1.51 11.09
CA ASN A 17 -7.37 -0.19 11.67
C ASN A 17 -6.05 0.56 11.48
N LEU A 18 -6.15 1.82 11.09
CA LEU A 18 -5.04 2.76 11.04
C LEU A 18 -5.03 3.53 12.36
N ASP A 19 -3.99 3.37 13.14
CA ASP A 19 -3.88 3.96 14.47
C ASP A 19 -2.64 4.86 14.53
N TYR A 20 -2.85 6.12 14.20
CA TYR A 20 -1.88 7.21 14.29
C TYR A 20 -2.38 8.31 15.20
N GLU A 21 -1.47 9.09 15.78
CA GLU A 21 -1.79 10.21 16.67
C GLU A 21 -2.46 11.38 15.94
N ARG A 22 -2.34 11.43 14.61
CA ARG A 22 -2.93 12.48 13.77
C ARG A 22 -3.28 11.93 12.38
N GLY A 23 -4.24 12.56 11.71
CA GLY A 23 -4.54 12.28 10.31
C GLY A 23 -3.53 12.91 9.35
N PHE A 24 -3.34 12.30 8.21
CA PHE A 24 -2.50 12.75 7.09
C PHE A 24 -3.32 13.03 5.83
N GLY A 25 -4.62 13.29 5.99
CA GLY A 25 -5.54 13.47 4.88
C GLY A 25 -5.91 12.15 4.19
N GLU A 26 -6.09 11.11 4.99
CA GLU A 26 -6.45 9.78 4.49
C GLU A 26 -7.81 9.81 3.81
N GLN A 27 -7.90 9.17 2.67
CA GLN A 27 -9.13 9.03 1.91
C GLN A 27 -9.16 7.68 1.18
N VAL A 28 -10.35 7.24 0.81
CA VAL A 28 -10.49 6.08 -0.07
C VAL A 28 -10.09 6.49 -1.48
N VAL A 29 -9.10 5.80 -2.03
CA VAL A 29 -8.56 6.04 -3.36
C VAL A 29 -8.77 4.82 -4.23
N ILE A 30 -9.17 5.04 -5.48
CA ILE A 30 -9.22 4.02 -6.52
C ILE A 30 -8.15 4.35 -7.54
N THR A 31 -7.21 3.42 -7.74
CA THR A 31 -6.22 3.50 -8.83
C THR A 31 -6.69 2.56 -9.95
N PRO A 32 -7.11 3.09 -11.11
CA PRO A 32 -7.55 2.24 -12.22
C PRO A 32 -6.38 1.50 -12.85
N ARG A 33 -6.68 0.46 -13.64
CA ARG A 33 -5.68 -0.24 -14.45
C ARG A 33 -4.93 0.76 -15.32
N LEU A 34 -3.65 0.50 -15.55
CA LEU A 34 -2.78 1.30 -16.42
C LEU A 34 -2.54 2.74 -15.95
N PHE A 35 -2.96 3.10 -14.75
CA PHE A 35 -2.57 4.38 -14.17
C PHE A 35 -1.05 4.35 -13.91
N PRO A 36 -0.29 5.32 -14.43
CA PRO A 36 1.16 5.32 -14.26
C PRO A 36 1.52 5.59 -12.80
N LEU A 37 2.25 4.68 -12.18
CA LEU A 37 2.79 4.83 -10.83
C LEU A 37 4.31 4.98 -10.93
N PRO A 38 4.84 6.20 -10.82
CA PRO A 38 6.28 6.41 -10.76
C PRO A 38 6.90 5.66 -9.58
N MET A 39 7.98 4.94 -9.84
CA MET A 39 8.69 4.16 -8.83
C MET A 39 10.04 4.83 -8.52
N ARG A 40 10.47 4.78 -7.27
CA ARG A 40 11.72 5.45 -6.84
C ARG A 40 12.98 4.80 -7.41
N HIS A 41 12.99 3.49 -7.50
CA HIS A 41 14.19 2.72 -7.87
C HIS A 41 13.98 1.73 -9.01
N LEU A 42 12.77 1.69 -9.54
CA LEU A 42 12.37 0.81 -10.65
C LEU A 42 11.79 1.66 -11.78
N PRO A 43 11.67 1.12 -12.99
CA PRO A 43 10.86 1.74 -14.03
C PRO A 43 9.43 1.96 -13.55
N ASP A 44 8.79 3.00 -14.06
CA ASP A 44 7.39 3.30 -13.72
C ASP A 44 6.50 2.09 -13.95
N LEU A 45 5.66 1.81 -12.97
CA LEU A 45 4.70 0.72 -13.06
C LEU A 45 3.47 1.20 -13.87
N THR A 46 3.41 0.76 -15.12
CA THR A 46 2.34 1.13 -16.05
C THR A 46 1.34 0.02 -16.32
N GLN A 47 1.60 -1.18 -15.81
CA GLN A 47 0.71 -2.34 -15.95
C GLN A 47 0.47 -2.98 -14.59
N HIS A 48 -0.70 -2.79 -14.06
CA HIS A 48 -1.15 -3.36 -12.79
C HIS A 48 -2.67 -3.56 -12.79
N TYR A 49 -3.16 -4.32 -11.85
CA TYR A 49 -4.60 -4.44 -11.60
C TYR A 49 -5.15 -3.19 -10.94
N ALA A 50 -6.42 -2.90 -11.19
CA ALA A 50 -7.10 -1.85 -10.45
C ALA A 50 -7.10 -2.19 -8.95
N MET A 51 -6.93 -1.16 -8.13
CA MET A 51 -6.90 -1.31 -6.68
C MET A 51 -7.72 -0.21 -6.00
N ILE A 52 -8.19 -0.53 -4.82
CA ILE A 52 -8.89 0.39 -3.92
C ILE A 52 -8.32 0.24 -2.53
N GLY A 53 -8.14 1.34 -1.83
CA GLY A 53 -7.66 1.31 -0.45
C GLY A 53 -7.66 2.68 0.21
N MET A 54 -7.19 2.71 1.43
CA MET A 54 -6.98 3.95 2.18
C MET A 54 -5.59 4.50 1.85
N ALA A 55 -5.54 5.73 1.37
CA ALA A 55 -4.28 6.38 1.01
C ALA A 55 -4.27 7.87 1.38
N SER A 56 -3.08 8.42 1.55
CA SER A 56 -2.83 9.86 1.45
C SER A 56 -2.32 10.16 0.04
N VAL A 57 -2.90 11.16 -0.62
CA VAL A 57 -2.46 11.54 -1.97
C VAL A 57 -1.49 12.70 -1.88
N GLN A 58 -0.27 12.51 -2.39
CA GLN A 58 0.78 13.51 -2.43
C GLN A 58 1.21 13.73 -3.89
N ASP A 59 1.02 14.93 -4.39
CA ASP A 59 1.35 15.29 -5.78
C ASP A 59 0.75 14.33 -6.84
N GLY A 60 -0.48 13.86 -6.57
CA GLY A 60 -1.17 12.91 -7.44
C GLY A 60 -0.75 11.43 -7.26
N TYR A 61 0.23 11.15 -6.41
CA TYR A 61 0.66 9.79 -6.08
C TYR A 61 -0.08 9.26 -4.84
N PRO A 62 -0.71 8.07 -4.92
CA PRO A 62 -1.39 7.47 -3.78
C PRO A 62 -0.39 6.75 -2.88
N LEU A 63 -0.18 7.27 -1.68
CA LEU A 63 0.57 6.59 -0.63
C LEU A 63 -0.39 5.68 0.15
N TYR A 64 -0.53 4.45 -0.31
CA TYR A 64 -1.45 3.49 0.28
C TYR A 64 -0.99 3.02 1.65
N TYR A 65 -1.91 3.00 2.61
CA TYR A 65 -1.76 2.35 3.91
C TYR A 65 -2.27 0.91 3.88
N ASP A 66 -3.25 0.67 3.04
CA ASP A 66 -3.80 -0.64 2.69
C ASP A 66 -4.41 -0.58 1.30
N ALA A 67 -4.49 -1.70 0.63
CA ALA A 67 -5.24 -1.82 -0.61
C ALA A 67 -5.72 -3.25 -0.85
N ALA A 68 -6.78 -3.35 -1.64
CA ALA A 68 -7.23 -4.58 -2.25
C ALA A 68 -7.25 -4.39 -3.77
N ASN A 69 -6.73 -5.35 -4.52
CA ASN A 69 -6.83 -5.32 -5.96
C ASN A 69 -8.04 -6.11 -6.49
N GLU A 70 -8.39 -5.88 -7.73
CA GLU A 70 -9.53 -6.54 -8.39
C GLU A 70 -9.41 -8.08 -8.52
N LYS A 71 -8.24 -8.65 -8.19
CA LYS A 71 -8.01 -10.09 -8.13
C LYS A 71 -8.16 -10.66 -6.73
N GLY A 72 -8.48 -9.81 -5.75
CA GLY A 72 -8.71 -10.22 -4.37
C GLY A 72 -7.45 -10.29 -3.50
N LEU A 73 -6.30 -9.83 -3.99
CA LEU A 73 -5.13 -9.66 -3.13
C LEU A 73 -5.33 -8.43 -2.26
N CYS A 74 -5.18 -8.59 -0.94
CA CYS A 74 -5.26 -7.52 0.04
C CYS A 74 -3.93 -7.40 0.78
N MET A 75 -3.49 -6.17 0.99
CA MET A 75 -2.29 -5.84 1.76
C MET A 75 -2.57 -4.69 2.73
N ALA A 76 -1.88 -4.67 3.86
CA ALA A 76 -1.88 -3.55 4.80
C ALA A 76 -0.49 -3.32 5.36
N GLY A 77 -0.06 -2.06 5.37
CA GLY A 77 1.12 -1.63 6.10
C GLY A 77 0.80 -1.53 7.60
N LEU A 78 1.61 -2.15 8.42
CA LEU A 78 1.56 -2.03 9.88
C LEU A 78 2.82 -1.33 10.36
N ASN A 79 2.64 -0.31 11.21
CA ASN A 79 3.77 0.46 11.72
C ASN A 79 4.47 -0.26 12.87
N PHE A 80 5.77 -0.50 12.73
CA PHE A 80 6.66 -1.02 13.75
C PHE A 80 7.50 0.12 14.33
N VAL A 81 6.96 0.84 15.28
CA VAL A 81 7.64 1.97 15.93
C VAL A 81 8.95 1.51 16.54
N ARG A 82 10.06 2.16 16.18
CA ARG A 82 11.44 1.94 16.67
C ARG A 82 12.10 0.63 16.23
N SER A 83 11.38 -0.30 15.59
CA SER A 83 11.95 -1.59 15.17
C SER A 83 11.95 -1.82 13.66
N ALA A 84 11.33 -0.93 12.89
CA ALA A 84 11.43 -0.98 11.43
C ALA A 84 12.85 -0.63 10.97
N VAL A 85 13.43 -1.48 10.13
CA VAL A 85 14.73 -1.27 9.51
C VAL A 85 14.54 -1.19 8.01
N TYR A 86 15.13 -0.17 7.40
CA TYR A 86 15.12 0.03 5.95
C TYR A 86 16.54 -0.07 5.45
N ASP A 87 16.81 -1.13 4.71
CA ASP A 87 18.13 -1.35 4.13
C ASP A 87 18.42 -0.39 2.96
N PRO A 88 19.68 -0.04 2.72
CA PRO A 88 20.05 0.68 1.51
C PRO A 88 19.80 -0.17 0.26
N CYS A 89 19.65 0.50 -0.88
CA CYS A 89 19.45 -0.18 -2.16
C CYS A 89 20.54 -1.21 -2.42
N ALA A 90 20.15 -2.43 -2.74
CA ALA A 90 21.05 -3.52 -3.06
C ALA A 90 21.21 -3.66 -4.58
N PRO A 91 22.44 -3.64 -5.13
CA PRO A 91 22.68 -3.85 -6.54
C PRO A 91 22.14 -5.19 -7.04
N GLY A 92 21.51 -5.20 -8.23
CA GLY A 92 20.99 -6.40 -8.85
C GLY A 92 19.68 -6.94 -8.23
N LYS A 93 19.05 -6.21 -7.32
CA LYS A 93 17.76 -6.54 -6.75
C LYS A 93 16.70 -5.51 -7.14
N ALA A 94 15.44 -5.94 -7.15
CA ALA A 94 14.32 -5.01 -7.23
C ALA A 94 14.21 -4.28 -5.87
N ASN A 95 14.57 -3.02 -5.86
CA ASN A 95 14.46 -2.17 -4.66
C ASN A 95 13.13 -1.43 -4.72
N VAL A 96 12.29 -1.64 -3.73
CA VAL A 96 10.94 -1.08 -3.64
C VAL A 96 10.85 -0.23 -2.38
N ALA A 97 10.36 1.00 -2.50
CA ALA A 97 10.14 1.85 -1.34
C ALA A 97 8.89 1.39 -0.57
N GLN A 98 8.78 1.82 0.69
CA GLN A 98 7.74 1.36 1.62
C GLN A 98 6.32 1.44 1.05
N PHE A 99 5.94 2.59 0.46
CA PHE A 99 4.60 2.80 -0.09
C PHE A 99 4.41 2.26 -1.52
N GLU A 100 5.45 1.74 -2.13
CA GLU A 100 5.42 1.12 -3.45
C GLU A 100 5.14 -0.39 -3.36
N LEU A 101 5.19 -0.95 -2.14
CA LEU A 101 4.97 -2.38 -1.91
C LEU A 101 3.47 -2.75 -1.92
N ILE A 102 2.60 -1.83 -1.54
CA ILE A 102 1.15 -1.98 -1.55
C ILE A 102 0.61 -1.56 -2.92
#